data_97a9a5343270cb2f2b340bcd0f2c4bfe
#
_entry.id   97a9a5343270cb2f2b340bcd0f2c4bfe
#
_cell.length_a   1.000
_cell.length_b   1.000
_cell.length_c   1.000
_cell.angle_alpha   90.00
_cell.angle_beta   90.00
_cell.angle_gamma   90.00
#
_symmetry.space_group_name_H-M   'P 1'
#
loop_
_entity.id
_entity.type
_entity.pdbx_description
1 polymer ?
#
loop_
_entity_poly.entity_id
_entity_poly.type
_entity_poly.pdbx_seq_one_letter_code
_entity_poly.pdbx_strand_id
1 'polypeptide(L)'
;MMEIERKFLVKSLPKGLPQGTAILQGYLAHDEHLEVRIRQCGKKHTLTVKEGRGLMRRETEIDISASQFNELWPSTEGRRVEKIRSAVSCGKFTVEVDRYLGSLAPLVTAEVEFSSAAESEDFVKPEFLGAEVTDVDAYKNLFLAIHGVPELPAADYQVAALPFLYRSGRLHLVIVTNSAQTKWIIPKGQPESGMSRQEVAVMEAMEEAGVIGSCIPGFEPCRHKGEKKLYIYPLQVTTILKKWPEMDWRRRAVLPVRKALKMISDPELSLCIQHLAARLLT
;
A
#
# COMPACT_ATOMS: atom_id res chain seq x y z
N MET A 1 7.90 5.98 17.57
CA MET A 1 8.11 6.92 16.44
C MET A 1 7.43 6.25 15.25
N MET A 2 6.65 6.96 14.46
CA MET A 2 5.98 6.38 13.29
C MET A 2 7.02 6.29 12.18
N GLU A 3 7.36 5.09 11.74
CA GLU A 3 8.21 4.87 10.58
C GLU A 3 7.45 5.25 9.30
N ILE A 4 8.02 6.14 8.51
CA ILE A 4 7.50 6.50 7.19
C ILE A 4 8.47 5.92 6.18
N GLU A 5 8.04 4.87 5.48
CA GLU A 5 8.84 4.22 4.43
C GLU A 5 8.11 4.20 3.10
N ARG A 6 8.87 4.20 2.01
CA ARG A 6 8.35 3.93 0.66
C ARG A 6 9.12 2.77 0.04
N LYS A 7 8.38 1.87 -0.59
CA LYS A 7 8.90 0.65 -1.22
C LYS A 7 8.71 0.67 -2.72
N PHE A 8 9.72 0.24 -3.44
CA PHE A 8 9.74 0.26 -4.91
C PHE A 8 10.23 -1.07 -5.48
N LEU A 9 9.77 -1.43 -6.66
CA LEU A 9 10.46 -2.41 -7.50
C LEU A 9 11.72 -1.79 -8.09
N VAL A 10 12.75 -2.59 -8.34
CA VAL A 10 13.99 -2.13 -8.95
C VAL A 10 14.00 -2.54 -10.42
N LYS A 11 14.16 -1.57 -11.34
CA LYS A 11 14.22 -1.79 -12.80
C LYS A 11 15.58 -2.37 -13.23
N SER A 12 16.64 -1.85 -12.62
CA SER A 12 18.02 -2.23 -12.87
C SER A 12 18.85 -1.98 -11.64
N LEU A 13 19.81 -2.84 -11.35
CA LEU A 13 20.69 -2.62 -10.20
C LEU A 13 21.53 -1.36 -10.40
N PRO A 14 21.67 -0.52 -9.37
CA PRO A 14 22.55 0.65 -9.43
C PRO A 14 23.99 0.25 -9.74
N LYS A 15 24.68 1.06 -10.55
CA LYS A 15 26.10 0.86 -10.82
C LYS A 15 26.88 1.00 -9.50
N GLY A 16 27.80 0.06 -9.26
CA GLY A 16 28.62 0.08 -8.04
C GLY A 16 27.85 -0.26 -6.76
N LEU A 17 26.75 -1.03 -6.87
CA LEU A 17 26.01 -1.52 -5.70
C LEU A 17 26.97 -2.19 -4.71
N PRO A 18 27.06 -1.75 -3.44
CA PRO A 18 27.96 -2.33 -2.45
C PRO A 18 27.63 -3.80 -2.18
N GLN A 19 28.63 -4.54 -1.70
CA GLN A 19 28.39 -5.86 -1.15
C GLN A 19 27.44 -5.70 0.05
N GLY A 20 26.28 -6.32 -0.03
CA GLY A 20 25.25 -6.18 1.00
C GLY A 20 25.43 -7.14 2.16
N THR A 21 24.56 -7.03 3.14
CA THR A 21 24.43 -7.91 4.30
C THR A 21 23.34 -8.94 4.04
N ALA A 22 23.63 -10.22 4.30
CA ALA A 22 22.64 -11.28 4.23
C ALA A 22 21.62 -11.12 5.38
N ILE A 23 20.35 -11.25 5.02
CA ILE A 23 19.20 -11.22 5.93
C ILE A 23 18.44 -12.54 5.77
N LEU A 24 18.27 -13.25 6.88
CA LEU A 24 17.37 -14.38 7.02
C LEU A 24 16.21 -13.94 7.92
N GLN A 25 14.99 -14.08 7.45
CA GLN A 25 13.79 -13.70 8.21
C GLN A 25 12.75 -14.81 8.12
N GLY A 26 12.21 -15.22 9.26
CA GLY A 26 11.20 -16.25 9.31
C GLY A 26 10.06 -15.87 10.26
N TYR A 27 8.85 -16.25 9.90
CA TYR A 27 7.64 -15.92 10.65
C TYR A 27 7.19 -17.11 11.49
N LEU A 28 7.13 -16.88 12.82
CA LEU A 28 6.70 -17.87 13.80
C LEU A 28 5.18 -17.97 13.88
N ALA A 29 4.52 -16.81 13.89
CA ALA A 29 3.06 -16.70 13.93
C ALA A 29 2.62 -15.43 13.19
N HIS A 30 1.43 -15.47 12.60
CA HIS A 30 0.76 -14.30 12.03
C HIS A 30 -0.75 -14.52 12.01
N ASP A 31 -1.47 -13.44 12.20
CA ASP A 31 -2.90 -13.29 11.92
C ASP A 31 -3.21 -11.86 11.50
N GLU A 32 -4.47 -11.48 11.48
CA GLU A 32 -4.90 -10.14 11.10
C GLU A 32 -4.38 -9.02 12.02
N HIS A 33 -3.98 -9.34 13.26
CA HIS A 33 -3.59 -8.39 14.31
C HIS A 33 -2.19 -8.60 14.84
N LEU A 34 -1.58 -9.75 14.56
CA LEU A 34 -0.32 -10.18 15.16
C LEU A 34 0.64 -10.69 14.09
N GLU A 35 1.88 -10.23 14.15
CA GLU A 35 3.01 -10.77 13.41
C GLU A 35 4.16 -11.03 14.38
N VAL A 36 4.64 -12.26 14.44
CA VAL A 36 5.82 -12.64 15.22
C VAL A 36 6.87 -13.19 14.28
N ARG A 37 8.02 -12.54 14.23
CA ARG A 37 9.12 -12.94 13.34
C ARG A 37 10.46 -13.01 14.07
N ILE A 38 11.35 -13.84 13.56
CA ILE A 38 12.76 -13.83 13.90
C ILE A 38 13.57 -13.39 12.69
N ARG A 39 14.68 -12.67 12.93
CA ARG A 39 15.53 -12.12 11.88
C ARG A 39 16.99 -12.24 12.28
N GLN A 40 17.79 -12.69 11.34
CA GLN A 40 19.25 -12.56 11.38
C GLN A 40 19.66 -11.53 10.34
N CYS A 41 20.46 -10.55 10.74
CA CYS A 41 21.09 -9.55 9.88
C CYS A 41 22.60 -9.51 10.20
N GLY A 42 23.41 -10.12 9.36
CA GLY A 42 24.81 -10.34 9.68
C GLY A 42 24.97 -11.16 10.96
N LYS A 43 25.54 -10.54 12.01
CA LYS A 43 25.73 -11.17 13.34
C LYS A 43 24.61 -10.86 14.34
N LYS A 44 23.70 -9.95 14.03
CA LYS A 44 22.60 -9.57 14.90
C LYS A 44 21.40 -10.50 14.69
N HIS A 45 20.78 -10.91 15.79
CA HIS A 45 19.57 -11.74 15.77
C HIS A 45 18.49 -11.04 16.60
N THR A 46 17.28 -10.93 16.08
CA THR A 46 16.16 -10.30 16.75
C THR A 46 14.90 -11.13 16.67
N LEU A 47 14.03 -10.98 17.65
CA LEU A 47 12.64 -11.41 17.63
C LEU A 47 11.78 -10.15 17.67
N THR A 48 10.86 -10.01 16.72
CA THR A 48 9.98 -8.86 16.61
C THR A 48 8.54 -9.33 16.75
N VAL A 49 7.77 -8.63 17.56
CA VAL A 49 6.32 -8.78 17.68
C VAL A 49 5.67 -7.50 17.22
N LYS A 50 4.80 -7.58 16.21
CA LYS A 50 4.00 -6.46 15.72
C LYS A 50 2.54 -6.72 16.04
N GLU A 51 1.92 -5.84 16.81
CA GLU A 51 0.52 -5.93 17.22
C GLU A 51 -0.29 -4.77 16.64
N GLY A 52 -1.53 -5.01 16.23
CA GLY A 52 -2.45 -4.01 15.69
C GLY A 52 -2.51 -3.98 14.17
N ARG A 53 -3.31 -3.05 13.61
CA ARG A 53 -3.54 -2.88 12.17
C ARG A 53 -3.17 -1.47 11.70
N GLY A 54 -2.78 -1.35 10.44
CA GLY A 54 -2.51 -0.08 9.79
C GLY A 54 -1.41 0.74 10.46
N LEU A 55 -1.63 2.04 10.62
CA LEU A 55 -0.67 2.98 11.23
C LEU A 55 -0.55 2.86 12.76
N MET A 56 -1.45 2.14 13.43
CA MET A 56 -1.42 1.93 14.90
C MET A 56 -0.84 0.56 15.23
N ARG A 57 0.30 0.23 14.68
CA ARG A 57 1.06 -0.98 15.03
C ARG A 57 2.02 -0.68 16.16
N ARG A 58 1.90 -1.46 17.23
CA ARG A 58 2.91 -1.53 18.27
C ARG A 58 3.96 -2.55 17.83
N GLU A 59 5.20 -2.11 17.72
CA GLU A 59 6.33 -2.96 17.46
C GLU A 59 7.19 -3.12 18.71
N THR A 60 7.47 -4.36 19.07
CA THR A 60 8.41 -4.71 20.15
C THR A 60 9.48 -5.59 19.54
N GLU A 61 10.72 -5.10 19.50
CA GLU A 61 11.89 -5.86 19.06
C GLU A 61 12.81 -6.15 20.23
N ILE A 62 13.26 -7.38 20.36
CA ILE A 62 14.23 -7.81 21.37
C ILE A 62 15.37 -8.54 20.69
N ASP A 63 16.60 -8.34 21.21
CA ASP A 63 17.74 -9.12 20.77
C ASP A 63 17.65 -10.55 21.34
N ILE A 64 17.95 -11.52 20.51
CA ILE A 64 18.05 -12.94 20.86
C ILE A 64 19.44 -13.47 20.53
N SER A 65 19.86 -14.55 21.21
CA SER A 65 21.14 -15.19 20.91
C SER A 65 21.06 -15.98 19.59
N ALA A 66 22.22 -16.27 18.99
CA ALA A 66 22.32 -17.14 17.82
C ALA A 66 21.77 -18.54 18.12
N SER A 67 21.94 -19.07 19.35
CA SER A 67 21.36 -20.35 19.75
C SER A 67 19.84 -20.32 19.73
N GLN A 68 19.23 -19.28 20.33
CA GLN A 68 17.78 -19.10 20.32
C GLN A 68 17.22 -18.95 18.89
N PHE A 69 17.93 -18.18 18.05
CA PHE A 69 17.54 -18.06 16.63
C PHE A 69 17.56 -19.43 15.95
N ASN A 70 18.62 -20.22 16.11
CA ASN A 70 18.77 -21.53 15.49
C ASN A 70 17.72 -22.55 15.99
N GLU A 71 17.33 -22.48 17.26
CA GLU A 71 16.28 -23.30 17.84
C GLU A 71 14.89 -22.95 17.30
N LEU A 72 14.62 -21.67 17.05
CA LEU A 72 13.34 -21.18 16.52
C LEU A 72 13.24 -21.30 15.00
N TRP A 73 14.37 -21.28 14.27
CA TRP A 73 14.41 -21.26 12.81
C TRP A 73 13.63 -22.42 12.14
N PRO A 74 13.68 -23.67 12.61
CA PRO A 74 12.86 -24.75 12.05
C PRO A 74 11.37 -24.47 12.07
N SER A 75 10.87 -23.79 13.10
CA SER A 75 9.44 -23.45 13.23
C SER A 75 8.95 -22.40 12.21
N THR A 76 9.84 -21.82 11.42
CA THR A 76 9.50 -20.86 10.35
C THR A 76 9.43 -21.49 8.97
N GLU A 77 9.55 -22.82 8.85
CA GLU A 77 9.55 -23.51 7.55
C GLU A 77 8.30 -23.15 6.73
N GLY A 78 8.48 -22.91 5.43
CA GLY A 78 7.44 -22.46 4.53
C GLY A 78 7.02 -20.98 4.69
N ARG A 79 7.66 -20.22 5.61
CA ARG A 79 7.34 -18.82 5.88
C ARG A 79 8.62 -18.01 6.06
N ARG A 80 9.51 -18.04 5.04
CA ARG A 80 10.86 -17.45 5.10
C ARG A 80 11.11 -16.46 3.98
N VAL A 81 11.91 -15.44 4.29
CA VAL A 81 12.50 -14.52 3.33
C VAL A 81 14.01 -14.57 3.52
N GLU A 82 14.72 -14.81 2.43
CA GLU A 82 16.17 -14.73 2.36
C GLU A 82 16.53 -13.65 1.35
N LYS A 83 17.37 -12.70 1.73
CA LYS A 83 17.74 -11.58 0.86
C LYS A 83 19.12 -11.03 1.21
N ILE A 84 19.71 -10.30 0.28
CA ILE A 84 20.92 -9.50 0.49
C ILE A 84 20.52 -8.03 0.40
N ARG A 85 20.70 -7.29 1.48
CA ARG A 85 20.41 -5.86 1.58
C ARG A 85 21.68 -5.06 1.37
N SER A 86 21.64 -4.14 0.41
CA SER A 86 22.72 -3.20 0.11
C SER A 86 22.18 -1.78 0.24
N ALA A 87 22.93 -0.88 0.88
CA ALA A 87 22.56 0.52 1.03
C ALA A 87 23.24 1.38 -0.04
N VAL A 88 22.46 2.23 -0.70
CA VAL A 88 22.91 3.17 -1.75
C VAL A 88 22.53 4.59 -1.34
N SER A 89 23.52 5.49 -1.32
CA SER A 89 23.26 6.91 -1.06
C SER A 89 22.65 7.59 -2.30
N CYS A 90 21.51 8.23 -2.12
CA CYS A 90 20.82 9.01 -3.16
C CYS A 90 20.53 10.42 -2.63
N GLY A 91 21.46 11.34 -2.82
CA GLY A 91 21.40 12.67 -2.22
C GLY A 91 21.48 12.58 -0.70
N LYS A 92 20.46 13.09 -0.01
CA LYS A 92 20.36 12.99 1.48
C LYS A 92 19.73 11.70 1.97
N PHE A 93 19.22 10.87 1.06
CA PHE A 93 18.51 9.64 1.40
C PHE A 93 19.41 8.39 1.26
N THR A 94 19.12 7.39 2.07
CA THR A 94 19.65 6.04 1.91
C THR A 94 18.55 5.18 1.30
N VAL A 95 18.87 4.55 0.18
CA VAL A 95 18.00 3.57 -0.48
C VAL A 95 18.54 2.18 -0.15
N GLU A 96 17.75 1.39 0.56
CA GLU A 96 18.05 0.01 0.89
C GLU A 96 17.56 -0.91 -0.23
N VAL A 97 18.48 -1.53 -0.97
CA VAL A 97 18.18 -2.42 -2.09
C VAL A 97 18.21 -3.86 -1.60
N ASP A 98 17.10 -4.56 -1.66
CA ASP A 98 16.91 -5.94 -1.27
C ASP A 98 16.87 -6.85 -2.49
N ARG A 99 17.87 -7.70 -2.64
CA ARG A 99 17.91 -8.79 -3.64
C ARG A 99 17.46 -10.07 -2.97
N TYR A 100 16.30 -10.55 -3.34
CA TYR A 100 15.75 -11.77 -2.77
C TYR A 100 16.43 -13.00 -3.34
N LEU A 101 16.51 -14.06 -2.53
CA LEU A 101 17.17 -15.33 -2.84
C LEU A 101 16.15 -16.49 -2.86
N GLY A 102 16.64 -17.67 -3.25
CA GLY A 102 15.82 -18.89 -3.25
C GLY A 102 14.59 -18.78 -4.16
N SER A 103 13.44 -19.17 -3.64
CA SER A 103 12.15 -19.14 -4.37
C SER A 103 11.65 -17.74 -4.71
N LEU A 104 12.18 -16.72 -4.04
CA LEU A 104 11.82 -15.32 -4.30
C LEU A 104 12.72 -14.65 -5.35
N ALA A 105 13.79 -15.29 -5.80
CA ALA A 105 14.59 -14.77 -6.90
C ALA A 105 13.78 -14.85 -8.23
N PRO A 106 13.93 -13.88 -9.15
CA PRO A 106 14.89 -12.78 -9.17
C PRO A 106 14.32 -11.44 -8.64
N LEU A 107 13.37 -11.45 -7.71
CA LEU A 107 12.76 -10.22 -7.17
C LEU A 107 13.84 -9.29 -6.58
N VAL A 108 13.76 -8.01 -6.91
CA VAL A 108 14.55 -6.95 -6.29
C VAL A 108 13.61 -5.80 -5.91
N THR A 109 13.62 -5.42 -4.64
CA THR A 109 12.90 -4.24 -4.14
C THR A 109 13.86 -3.23 -3.55
N ALA A 110 13.39 -2.02 -3.32
CA ALA A 110 14.14 -1.00 -2.61
C ALA A 110 13.22 -0.30 -1.61
N GLU A 111 13.74 0.03 -0.44
CA GLU A 111 13.04 0.73 0.63
C GLU A 111 13.78 2.04 0.93
N VAL A 112 13.02 3.09 1.23
CA VAL A 112 13.54 4.40 1.64
C VAL A 112 12.75 4.85 2.86
N GLU A 113 13.44 5.11 3.96
CA GLU A 113 12.85 5.64 5.19
C GLU A 113 12.95 7.16 5.22
N PHE A 114 11.95 7.81 5.79
CA PHE A 114 11.84 9.26 5.87
C PHE A 114 11.56 9.69 7.31
N SER A 115 12.14 10.83 7.68
CA SER A 115 11.93 11.42 8.99
C SER A 115 10.58 12.14 9.14
N SER A 116 9.93 12.46 8.03
CA SER A 116 8.63 13.13 7.98
C SER A 116 7.87 12.85 6.68
N ALA A 117 6.55 13.06 6.71
CA ALA A 117 5.70 12.96 5.50
C ALA A 117 6.10 13.98 4.43
N ALA A 118 6.48 15.19 4.82
CA ALA A 118 6.97 16.22 3.89
C ALA A 118 8.25 15.76 3.17
N GLU A 119 9.17 15.12 3.89
CA GLU A 119 10.38 14.58 3.30
C GLU A 119 10.11 13.44 2.32
N SER A 120 9.11 12.61 2.60
CA SER A 120 8.64 11.56 1.68
C SER A 120 7.99 12.14 0.42
N GLU A 121 7.27 13.27 0.53
CA GLU A 121 6.67 13.96 -0.62
C GLU A 121 7.75 14.61 -1.51
N ASP A 122 8.82 15.14 -0.91
CA ASP A 122 9.95 15.77 -1.62
C ASP A 122 10.92 14.76 -2.26
N PHE A 123 10.76 13.46 -1.97
CA PHE A 123 11.67 12.45 -2.50
C PHE A 123 11.54 12.30 -4.03
N VAL A 124 12.59 12.69 -4.74
CA VAL A 124 12.72 12.48 -6.18
C VAL A 124 13.26 11.08 -6.43
N LYS A 125 12.41 10.24 -7.01
CA LYS A 125 12.73 8.83 -7.27
C LYS A 125 13.86 8.70 -8.29
N PRO A 126 15.00 8.03 -7.93
CA PRO A 126 16.07 7.71 -8.86
C PRO A 126 15.59 6.82 -10.03
N GLU A 127 16.24 6.91 -11.19
CA GLU A 127 15.85 6.19 -12.42
C GLU A 127 15.85 4.66 -12.28
N PHE A 128 16.71 4.10 -11.43
CA PHE A 128 16.79 2.66 -11.22
C PHE A 128 15.59 2.10 -10.45
N LEU A 129 14.81 2.94 -9.75
CA LEU A 129 13.59 2.54 -9.09
C LEU A 129 12.43 2.46 -10.09
N GLY A 130 11.66 1.42 -9.95
CA GLY A 130 10.48 1.11 -10.77
C GLY A 130 9.17 1.59 -10.18
N ALA A 131 8.16 0.76 -10.28
CA ALA A 131 6.85 1.01 -9.69
C ALA A 131 6.96 1.08 -8.16
N GLU A 132 6.22 2.01 -7.57
CA GLU A 132 6.05 2.06 -6.12
C GLU A 132 5.05 0.98 -5.69
N VAL A 133 5.43 0.25 -4.65
CA VAL A 133 4.67 -0.89 -4.11
C VAL A 133 4.48 -0.77 -2.59
N THR A 134 4.56 0.43 -2.06
CA THR A 134 4.44 0.73 -0.62
C THR A 134 3.16 0.14 -0.03
N ASP A 135 2.03 0.38 -0.70
CA ASP A 135 0.70 -0.04 -0.26
C ASP A 135 0.24 -1.33 -0.94
N VAL A 136 1.15 -2.10 -1.53
CA VAL A 136 0.83 -3.37 -2.20
C VAL A 136 1.21 -4.53 -1.30
N ASP A 137 0.23 -5.13 -0.64
CA ASP A 137 0.43 -6.21 0.34
C ASP A 137 1.23 -7.37 -0.24
N ALA A 138 1.05 -7.68 -1.51
CA ALA A 138 1.75 -8.74 -2.21
C ALA A 138 3.29 -8.59 -2.19
N TYR A 139 3.82 -7.39 -1.97
CA TYR A 139 5.26 -7.13 -1.85
C TYR A 139 5.73 -6.94 -0.40
N LYS A 140 4.85 -7.12 0.59
CA LYS A 140 5.26 -7.18 2.00
C LYS A 140 6.01 -8.47 2.28
N ASN A 141 7.04 -8.41 3.12
CA ASN A 141 7.88 -9.59 3.40
C ASN A 141 7.09 -10.80 3.93
N LEU A 142 6.04 -10.57 4.73
CA LEU A 142 5.16 -11.65 5.21
C LEU A 142 4.43 -12.32 4.05
N PHE A 143 3.85 -11.53 3.14
CA PHE A 143 3.15 -12.08 1.98
C PHE A 143 4.10 -12.86 1.06
N LEU A 144 5.27 -12.27 0.77
CA LEU A 144 6.30 -12.95 -0.03
C LEU A 144 6.76 -14.27 0.60
N ALA A 145 6.89 -14.31 1.93
CA ALA A 145 7.29 -15.51 2.67
C ALA A 145 6.28 -16.65 2.55
N ILE A 146 4.99 -16.34 2.41
CA ILE A 146 3.90 -17.31 2.40
C ILE A 146 3.48 -17.68 0.97
N HIS A 147 3.38 -16.68 0.10
CA HIS A 147 2.76 -16.81 -1.23
C HIS A 147 3.76 -16.76 -2.38
N GLY A 148 5.02 -16.40 -2.10
CA GLY A 148 6.04 -16.24 -3.14
C GLY A 148 5.97 -14.89 -3.85
N VAL A 149 6.70 -14.78 -4.96
CA VAL A 149 6.71 -13.57 -5.80
C VAL A 149 5.36 -13.43 -6.49
N PRO A 150 4.70 -12.27 -6.43
CA PRO A 150 3.46 -12.05 -7.15
C PRO A 150 3.65 -12.29 -8.66
N GLU A 151 2.75 -13.01 -9.29
CA GLU A 151 2.79 -13.29 -10.74
C GLU A 151 2.60 -12.01 -11.59
N LEU A 152 1.99 -10.99 -11.01
CA LEU A 152 1.76 -9.72 -11.70
C LEU A 152 2.83 -8.70 -11.30
N PRO A 153 3.47 -8.03 -12.29
CA PRO A 153 4.22 -6.82 -11.99
C PRO A 153 3.27 -5.81 -11.34
N ALA A 154 3.76 -5.02 -10.37
CA ALA A 154 2.98 -3.93 -9.83
C ALA A 154 2.43 -3.10 -10.99
N ALA A 155 1.13 -3.00 -11.09
CA ALA A 155 0.50 -2.28 -12.19
C ALA A 155 0.95 -0.82 -12.18
N ASP A 156 1.19 -0.26 -13.36
CA ASP A 156 1.51 1.15 -13.55
C ASP A 156 0.26 2.06 -13.35
N TYR A 157 -0.81 1.49 -12.81
CA TYR A 157 -2.06 2.17 -12.54
C TYR A 157 -2.69 1.72 -11.22
N GLN A 158 -3.58 2.56 -10.71
CA GLN A 158 -4.49 2.25 -9.62
C GLN A 158 -5.94 2.29 -10.12
N VAL A 159 -6.82 1.69 -9.34
CA VAL A 159 -8.26 1.70 -9.58
C VAL A 159 -8.93 2.40 -8.41
N ALA A 160 -9.85 3.31 -8.70
CA ALA A 160 -10.60 4.05 -7.70
C ALA A 160 -12.10 3.95 -7.94
N ALA A 161 -12.84 3.97 -6.86
CA ALA A 161 -14.27 4.22 -6.89
C ALA A 161 -14.54 5.71 -6.66
N LEU A 162 -15.51 6.27 -7.35
CA LEU A 162 -16.18 7.51 -6.96
C LEU A 162 -17.57 7.14 -6.41
N PRO A 163 -17.66 6.81 -5.10
CA PRO A 163 -18.94 6.41 -4.53
C PRO A 163 -19.85 7.63 -4.40
N PHE A 164 -21.08 7.51 -4.91
CA PHE A 164 -22.05 8.57 -4.88
C PHE A 164 -23.46 8.06 -4.52
N LEU A 165 -24.27 8.98 -4.01
CA LEU A 165 -25.68 8.75 -3.73
C LEU A 165 -26.47 10.05 -3.85
N TYR A 166 -27.80 9.93 -4.00
CA TYR A 166 -28.69 11.09 -3.97
C TYR A 166 -29.35 11.22 -2.62
N ARG A 167 -29.30 12.44 -2.04
CA ARG A 167 -30.02 12.82 -0.82
C ARG A 167 -30.87 14.05 -1.12
N SER A 168 -32.18 13.93 -0.96
CA SER A 168 -33.13 15.00 -1.28
C SER A 168 -32.89 15.60 -2.68
N GLY A 169 -32.72 14.72 -3.68
CA GLY A 169 -32.49 15.11 -5.07
C GLY A 169 -31.11 15.72 -5.38
N ARG A 170 -30.17 15.75 -4.41
CA ARG A 170 -28.83 16.31 -4.58
C ARG A 170 -27.78 15.23 -4.57
N LEU A 171 -26.83 15.31 -5.52
CA LEU A 171 -25.69 14.41 -5.60
C LEU A 171 -24.73 14.64 -4.43
N HIS A 172 -24.43 13.58 -3.72
CA HIS A 172 -23.43 13.51 -2.65
C HIS A 172 -22.34 12.50 -3.03
N LEU A 173 -21.12 12.82 -2.69
CA LEU A 173 -19.95 11.93 -2.83
C LEU A 173 -19.55 11.39 -1.47
N VAL A 174 -19.04 10.16 -1.47
CA VAL A 174 -18.37 9.58 -0.30
C VAL A 174 -16.87 9.68 -0.53
N ILE A 175 -16.20 10.41 0.35
CA ILE A 175 -14.75 10.56 0.35
C ILE A 175 -14.18 10.01 1.64
N VAL A 176 -12.91 9.61 1.60
CA VAL A 176 -12.18 9.06 2.74
C VAL A 176 -10.87 9.81 2.95
N THR A 177 -10.27 9.69 4.13
CA THR A 177 -8.89 10.13 4.30
C THR A 177 -7.93 9.06 3.75
N ASN A 178 -6.70 9.46 3.40
CA ASN A 178 -5.61 8.50 3.27
C ASN A 178 -5.35 7.82 4.64
N SER A 179 -4.57 6.74 4.66
CA SER A 179 -4.25 5.97 5.88
C SER A 179 -3.59 6.84 6.98
N ALA A 180 -2.78 7.83 6.60
CA ALA A 180 -2.20 8.80 7.52
C ALA A 180 -3.19 9.88 8.02
N GLN A 181 -4.44 9.89 7.55
CA GLN A 181 -5.48 10.87 7.87
C GLN A 181 -5.11 12.34 7.59
N THR A 182 -4.15 12.57 6.70
CA THR A 182 -3.66 13.92 6.35
C THR A 182 -4.37 14.54 5.14
N LYS A 183 -4.87 13.71 4.22
CA LYS A 183 -5.49 14.17 2.96
C LYS A 183 -6.82 13.47 2.72
N TRP A 184 -7.78 14.19 2.12
CA TRP A 184 -9.03 13.62 1.65
C TRP A 184 -8.88 13.14 0.20
N ILE A 185 -9.30 11.92 -0.04
CA ILE A 185 -9.18 11.21 -1.32
C ILE A 185 -10.49 10.43 -1.60
N ILE A 186 -10.54 9.74 -2.73
CA ILE A 186 -11.54 8.71 -3.02
C ILE A 186 -10.94 7.33 -2.75
N PRO A 187 -11.76 6.31 -2.41
CA PRO A 187 -11.30 4.92 -2.24
C PRO A 187 -10.56 4.43 -3.47
N LYS A 188 -9.39 3.82 -3.28
CA LYS A 188 -8.53 3.36 -4.39
C LYS A 188 -7.50 2.35 -3.94
N GLY A 189 -7.18 1.40 -4.82
CA GLY A 189 -6.12 0.43 -4.61
C GLY A 189 -5.47 -0.07 -5.88
N GLN A 190 -4.69 -1.12 -5.73
CA GLN A 190 -4.00 -1.78 -6.83
C GLN A 190 -4.94 -2.76 -7.54
N PRO A 191 -4.69 -3.06 -8.83
CA PRO A 191 -5.36 -4.17 -9.48
C PRO A 191 -5.12 -5.49 -8.74
N GLU A 192 -6.17 -6.29 -8.63
CA GLU A 192 -6.13 -7.61 -8.03
C GLU A 192 -6.19 -8.71 -9.11
N SER A 193 -5.45 -9.80 -8.87
CA SER A 193 -5.42 -10.95 -9.80
C SER A 193 -6.81 -11.58 -9.91
N GLY A 194 -7.26 -11.81 -11.14
CA GLY A 194 -8.57 -12.42 -11.41
C GLY A 194 -9.77 -11.49 -11.26
N MET A 195 -9.57 -10.22 -10.87
CA MET A 195 -10.63 -9.22 -10.75
C MET A 195 -10.58 -8.20 -11.90
N SER A 196 -11.75 -7.84 -12.39
CA SER A 196 -11.89 -6.67 -13.29
C SER A 196 -11.65 -5.36 -12.49
N ARG A 197 -11.31 -4.28 -13.21
CA ARG A 197 -11.14 -2.97 -12.56
C ARG A 197 -12.39 -2.50 -11.80
N GLN A 198 -13.56 -2.85 -12.28
CA GLN A 198 -14.82 -2.49 -11.61
C GLN A 198 -15.01 -3.27 -10.30
N GLU A 199 -14.66 -4.56 -10.28
CA GLU A 199 -14.69 -5.37 -9.06
C GLU A 199 -13.69 -4.85 -8.02
N VAL A 200 -12.47 -4.47 -8.44
CA VAL A 200 -11.50 -3.81 -7.56
C VAL A 200 -12.06 -2.50 -7.00
N ALA A 201 -12.67 -1.65 -7.85
CA ALA A 201 -13.27 -0.40 -7.37
C ALA A 201 -14.38 -0.63 -6.33
N VAL A 202 -15.20 -1.67 -6.50
CA VAL A 202 -16.25 -2.05 -5.54
C VAL A 202 -15.64 -2.53 -4.22
N MET A 203 -14.60 -3.36 -4.29
CA MET A 203 -13.88 -3.88 -3.13
C MET A 203 -13.27 -2.74 -2.31
N GLU A 204 -12.49 -1.86 -2.93
CA GLU A 204 -11.87 -0.71 -2.29
C GLU A 204 -12.89 0.25 -1.65
N ALA A 205 -14.04 0.45 -2.31
CA ALA A 205 -15.11 1.27 -1.75
C ALA A 205 -15.72 0.65 -0.48
N MET A 206 -15.77 -0.67 -0.40
CA MET A 206 -16.25 -1.38 0.78
C MET A 206 -15.19 -1.34 1.89
N GLU A 207 -13.93 -1.61 1.58
CA GLU A 207 -12.85 -1.70 2.57
C GLU A 207 -12.48 -0.34 3.15
N GLU A 208 -12.23 0.66 2.29
CA GLU A 208 -11.79 1.99 2.71
C GLU A 208 -12.94 2.91 3.17
N ALA A 209 -14.10 2.82 2.51
CA ALA A 209 -15.22 3.73 2.77
C ALA A 209 -16.43 3.07 3.44
N GLY A 210 -16.45 1.75 3.59
CA GLY A 210 -17.59 1.04 4.15
C GLY A 210 -18.89 1.30 3.41
N VAL A 211 -18.84 1.30 2.07
CA VAL A 211 -20.02 1.45 1.24
C VAL A 211 -20.23 0.21 0.37
N ILE A 212 -21.48 -0.19 0.20
CA ILE A 212 -21.90 -1.23 -0.73
C ILE A 212 -22.60 -0.57 -1.89
N GLY A 213 -22.29 -1.00 -3.10
CA GLY A 213 -22.85 -0.45 -4.32
C GLY A 213 -22.33 -1.14 -5.56
N SER A 214 -22.64 -0.60 -6.72
CA SER A 214 -22.19 -1.13 -8.01
C SER A 214 -21.69 -0.01 -8.91
N CYS A 215 -20.68 -0.30 -9.72
CA CYS A 215 -20.24 0.60 -10.77
C CYS A 215 -21.34 0.76 -11.83
N ILE A 216 -21.48 1.97 -12.39
CA ILE A 216 -22.47 2.23 -13.44
C ILE A 216 -22.02 1.52 -14.73
N PRO A 217 -22.84 0.62 -15.31
CA PRO A 217 -22.52 -0.04 -16.56
C PRO A 217 -22.36 0.95 -17.71
N GLY A 218 -21.39 0.67 -18.60
CA GLY A 218 -21.17 1.49 -19.81
C GLY A 218 -20.60 2.89 -19.55
N PHE A 219 -20.23 3.20 -18.30
CA PHE A 219 -19.62 4.47 -17.97
C PHE A 219 -18.11 4.39 -18.17
N GLU A 220 -17.56 5.25 -19.04
CA GLU A 220 -16.12 5.31 -19.29
C GLU A 220 -15.39 5.91 -18.10
N PRO A 221 -14.34 5.24 -17.58
CA PRO A 221 -13.60 5.73 -16.44
C PRO A 221 -12.83 7.01 -16.78
N CYS A 222 -12.80 7.95 -15.87
CA CYS A 222 -11.88 9.07 -15.95
C CYS A 222 -10.45 8.59 -15.67
N ARG A 223 -9.48 9.10 -16.46
CA ARG A 223 -8.05 8.83 -16.26
C ARG A 223 -7.40 10.06 -15.64
N HIS A 224 -6.90 9.89 -14.44
CA HIS A 224 -6.06 10.88 -13.78
C HIS A 224 -4.61 10.72 -14.29
N LYS A 225 -3.90 11.82 -14.56
CA LYS A 225 -2.55 11.83 -15.17
C LYS A 225 -1.41 11.97 -14.15
N GLY A 226 -1.64 11.72 -12.86
CA GLY A 226 -0.59 11.75 -11.84
C GLY A 226 0.53 10.73 -12.08
N GLU A 227 1.43 10.57 -11.12
CA GLU A 227 2.58 9.64 -11.21
C GLU A 227 2.18 8.20 -11.55
N LYS A 228 0.98 7.77 -11.13
CA LYS A 228 0.34 6.51 -11.54
C LYS A 228 -0.97 6.83 -12.24
N LYS A 229 -1.25 6.17 -13.35
CA LYS A 229 -2.56 6.24 -14.00
C LYS A 229 -3.62 5.79 -13.00
N LEU A 230 -4.65 6.59 -12.79
CA LEU A 230 -5.78 6.28 -11.93
C LEU A 230 -7.04 6.13 -12.76
N TYR A 231 -7.66 4.96 -12.72
CA TYR A 231 -8.95 4.70 -13.39
C TYR A 231 -10.07 4.85 -12.35
N ILE A 232 -10.91 5.87 -12.51
CA ILE A 232 -11.96 6.23 -11.56
C ILE A 232 -13.31 5.78 -12.09
N TYR A 233 -13.98 4.90 -11.36
CA TYR A 233 -15.30 4.37 -11.69
C TYR A 233 -16.38 4.98 -10.80
N PRO A 234 -17.43 5.60 -11.37
CA PRO A 234 -18.60 5.99 -10.59
C PRO A 234 -19.27 4.75 -9.99
N LEU A 235 -19.48 4.77 -8.68
CA LEU A 235 -20.09 3.69 -7.92
C LEU A 235 -21.35 4.20 -7.23
N GLN A 236 -22.51 3.70 -7.66
CA GLN A 236 -23.79 4.04 -7.02
C GLN A 236 -23.93 3.29 -5.70
N VAL A 237 -23.96 4.05 -4.60
CA VAL A 237 -24.06 3.49 -3.25
C VAL A 237 -25.48 3.09 -2.93
N THR A 238 -25.67 1.85 -2.52
CA THR A 238 -26.94 1.32 -2.02
C THR A 238 -26.99 1.27 -0.49
N THR A 239 -25.84 1.03 0.16
CA THR A 239 -25.75 0.90 1.61
C THR A 239 -24.49 1.56 2.16
N ILE A 240 -24.62 2.22 3.29
CA ILE A 240 -23.49 2.77 4.06
C ILE A 240 -23.39 1.97 5.36
N LEU A 241 -22.29 1.26 5.53
CA LEU A 241 -22.03 0.42 6.69
C LEU A 241 -21.72 1.28 7.93
N LYS A 242 -22.14 0.83 9.10
CA LYS A 242 -21.78 1.45 10.38
C LYS A 242 -20.38 1.04 10.83
N LYS A 243 -19.98 -0.18 10.50
CA LYS A 243 -18.64 -0.73 10.74
C LYS A 243 -18.09 -1.26 9.42
N TRP A 244 -16.82 -1.00 9.15
CA TRP A 244 -16.13 -1.45 7.93
C TRP A 244 -14.66 -1.72 8.22
N PRO A 245 -13.92 -2.46 7.36
CA PRO A 245 -12.56 -2.93 7.64
C PRO A 245 -11.58 -1.83 8.06
N GLU A 246 -11.57 -0.69 7.38
CA GLU A 246 -10.58 0.37 7.63
C GLU A 246 -11.11 1.56 8.47
N MET A 247 -12.19 1.38 9.22
CA MET A 247 -12.82 2.46 9.98
C MET A 247 -11.94 3.04 11.09
N ASP A 248 -10.97 2.28 11.58
CA ASP A 248 -10.15 2.70 12.71
C ASP A 248 -9.04 3.66 12.29
N TRP A 249 -8.62 3.62 11.02
CA TRP A 249 -7.56 4.49 10.49
C TRP A 249 -7.98 5.37 9.31
N ARG A 250 -9.22 5.28 8.85
CA ARG A 250 -9.77 6.20 7.85
C ARG A 250 -11.02 6.89 8.37
N ARG A 251 -11.13 8.15 8.05
CA ARG A 251 -12.37 8.91 8.24
C ARG A 251 -13.15 8.91 6.95
N ARG A 252 -14.46 8.79 7.06
CA ARG A 252 -15.39 8.87 5.93
C ARG A 252 -16.23 10.11 6.04
N ALA A 253 -16.46 10.79 4.91
CA ALA A 253 -17.41 11.90 4.81
C ALA A 253 -18.36 11.69 3.62
N VAL A 254 -19.64 11.98 3.83
CA VAL A 254 -20.69 11.99 2.80
C VAL A 254 -21.11 13.43 2.59
N LEU A 255 -20.73 14.04 1.48
CA LEU A 255 -20.83 15.49 1.28
C LEU A 255 -21.40 15.82 -0.09
N PRO A 256 -22.16 16.95 -0.21
CA PRO A 256 -22.49 17.50 -1.52
C PRO A 256 -21.21 17.73 -2.35
N VAL A 257 -21.29 17.50 -3.67
CA VAL A 257 -20.15 17.57 -4.60
C VAL A 257 -19.25 18.78 -4.35
N ARG A 258 -19.82 19.98 -4.26
CA ARG A 258 -19.05 21.22 -4.03
C ARG A 258 -18.21 21.21 -2.74
N LYS A 259 -18.72 20.57 -1.67
CA LYS A 259 -17.99 20.45 -0.40
C LYS A 259 -16.90 19.40 -0.49
N ALA A 260 -17.17 18.25 -1.11
CA ALA A 260 -16.19 17.21 -1.32
C ALA A 260 -14.98 17.71 -2.13
N LEU A 261 -15.23 18.40 -3.24
CA LEU A 261 -14.18 18.98 -4.08
C LEU A 261 -13.28 19.99 -3.35
N LYS A 262 -13.83 20.74 -2.38
CA LYS A 262 -13.02 21.67 -1.56
C LYS A 262 -12.10 20.96 -0.56
N MET A 263 -12.42 19.74 -0.19
CA MET A 263 -11.62 18.95 0.77
C MET A 263 -10.52 18.14 0.09
N ILE A 264 -10.69 17.80 -1.19
CA ILE A 264 -9.69 17.08 -1.98
C ILE A 264 -8.63 18.08 -2.43
N SER A 265 -7.40 17.92 -1.94
CA SER A 265 -6.29 18.84 -2.20
C SER A 265 -5.63 18.65 -3.56
N ASP A 266 -5.80 17.49 -4.20
CA ASP A 266 -5.25 17.19 -5.52
C ASP A 266 -6.10 17.86 -6.62
N PRO A 267 -5.55 18.84 -7.38
CA PRO A 267 -6.31 19.59 -8.39
C PRO A 267 -6.73 18.73 -9.57
N GLU A 268 -5.88 17.79 -10.02
CA GLU A 268 -6.20 16.92 -11.15
C GLU A 268 -7.28 15.90 -10.77
N LEU A 269 -7.19 15.33 -9.58
CA LEU A 269 -8.23 14.45 -9.04
C LEU A 269 -9.55 15.20 -8.90
N SER A 270 -9.53 16.43 -8.38
CA SER A 270 -10.71 17.28 -8.27
C SER A 270 -11.35 17.55 -9.64
N LEU A 271 -10.56 17.79 -10.67
CA LEU A 271 -11.05 18.01 -12.03
C LEU A 271 -11.70 16.73 -12.60
N CYS A 272 -11.07 15.57 -12.44
CA CYS A 272 -11.64 14.29 -12.83
C CYS A 272 -12.98 14.04 -12.13
N ILE A 273 -13.05 14.25 -10.82
CA ILE A 273 -14.28 14.08 -10.04
C ILE A 273 -15.37 15.06 -10.51
N GLN A 274 -15.02 16.32 -10.80
CA GLN A 274 -15.95 17.31 -11.31
C GLN A 274 -16.58 16.88 -12.65
N HIS A 275 -15.77 16.40 -13.58
CA HIS A 275 -16.25 15.89 -14.88
C HIS A 275 -17.18 14.68 -14.70
N LEU A 276 -16.80 13.72 -13.84
CA LEU A 276 -17.64 12.56 -13.57
C LEU A 276 -18.97 12.95 -12.91
N ALA A 277 -18.91 13.85 -11.92
CA ALA A 277 -20.11 14.35 -11.23
C ALA A 277 -21.06 15.11 -12.15
N ALA A 278 -20.53 15.87 -13.12
CA ALA A 278 -21.36 16.56 -14.13
C ALA A 278 -22.12 15.56 -15.00
N ARG A 279 -21.49 14.47 -15.42
CA ARG A 279 -22.12 13.38 -16.21
C ARG A 279 -23.15 12.58 -15.41
N LEU A 280 -23.05 12.55 -14.08
CA LEU A 280 -24.06 11.91 -13.20
C LEU A 280 -25.30 12.76 -12.95
N LEU A 281 -25.27 14.04 -13.35
CA LEU A 281 -26.38 14.98 -13.20
C LEU A 281 -27.20 15.13 -14.51
N THR A 282 -26.72 14.60 -15.62
CA THR A 282 -27.41 14.51 -16.91
C THR A 282 -28.20 13.23 -17.02
#